data_98e783a0528d547d7e104fbf7dc393f3
#
_entry.id   98e783a0528d547d7e104fbf7dc393f3
#
_cell.length_a   1.000
_cell.length_b   1.000
_cell.length_c   1.000
_cell.angle_alpha   90.00
_cell.angle_beta   90.00
_cell.angle_gamma   90.00
#
_symmetry.space_group_name_H-M   'P 1'
#
loop_
_entity.id
_entity.type
_entity.pdbx_description
1 polymer ?
#
loop_
_entity_poly.entity_id
_entity_poly.type
_entity_poly.pdbx_seq_one_letter_code
_entity_poly.pdbx_strand_id
1 'polypeptide(L)'
;MSTVRLQKISITKLPVDAVVNAANSSLQRGDGVCGTIFTEAGVDEMQKACDAIGGCKTGNAVVTDGFRLQAKYVIHAVGPFWCGGNNGEPEQLYSCYQAALNLAAEKGCRSVAFPLISSGRYGYPLKEAWEIAIRSVTDWLTAHRSYQMDLVFAVLSDEVLSLGQATMNAAGQTEMSSDGDFVFFWLEKGENGYLSSWYPAPFVSEGIRYHFAEQYITAKKALLFHDYEMYCLTMNETEPGKFKLFGSNVRNFNEEIWESCREEIAYRANLGKFSQNETLKAQLLSTGERILALASPYDSTWGIGMEAADPGSASPAKWRGDNLLGKVLMRVRKELSEAK
;
A
#
# COMPACT_ATOMS: atom_id res chain seq x y z
N MET A 1 18.86 2.06 12.49
CA MET A 1 17.54 2.25 11.85
C MET A 1 17.78 2.93 10.52
N SER A 2 17.03 2.56 9.48
CA SER A 2 17.05 3.26 8.20
C SER A 2 16.45 4.65 8.33
N THR A 3 16.93 5.60 7.55
CA THR A 3 16.40 6.98 7.53
C THR A 3 16.02 7.38 6.11
N VAL A 4 14.99 8.22 5.99
CA VAL A 4 14.61 8.89 4.73
C VAL A 4 14.62 10.38 4.99
N ARG A 5 15.37 11.13 4.18
CA ARG A 5 15.48 12.59 4.34
C ARG A 5 15.50 13.30 2.99
N LEU A 6 15.12 14.57 3.00
CA LEU A 6 15.15 15.44 1.84
C LEU A 6 16.20 16.52 2.05
N GLN A 7 16.96 16.84 0.99
CA GLN A 7 17.96 17.90 1.03
C GLN A 7 17.97 18.73 -0.26
N LYS A 8 18.12 20.05 -0.11
CA LYS A 8 18.39 20.94 -1.25
C LYS A 8 19.90 20.96 -1.52
N ILE A 9 20.35 20.05 -2.39
CA ILE A 9 21.76 19.86 -2.72
C ILE A 9 21.89 19.18 -4.08
N SER A 10 23.01 19.40 -4.78
CA SER A 10 23.35 18.55 -5.93
C SER A 10 23.60 17.13 -5.47
N ILE A 11 22.97 16.16 -6.13
CA ILE A 11 23.08 14.73 -5.80
C ILE A 11 24.52 14.23 -5.84
N THR A 12 25.34 14.80 -6.70
CA THR A 12 26.77 14.45 -6.87
C THR A 12 27.67 14.90 -5.71
N LYS A 13 27.17 15.78 -4.84
CA LYS A 13 27.91 16.28 -3.66
C LYS A 13 27.61 15.48 -2.39
N LEU A 14 26.75 14.50 -2.46
CA LEU A 14 26.38 13.68 -1.30
C LEU A 14 27.39 12.54 -1.10
N PRO A 15 27.90 12.36 0.12
CA PRO A 15 28.80 11.25 0.48
C PRO A 15 27.96 9.98 0.75
N VAL A 16 27.49 9.35 -0.32
CA VAL A 16 26.65 8.14 -0.28
C VAL A 16 27.31 7.01 -1.07
N ASP A 17 26.91 5.76 -0.81
CA ASP A 17 27.45 4.61 -1.54
C ASP A 17 26.99 4.58 -3.00
N ALA A 18 25.73 4.98 -3.26
CA ALA A 18 25.19 5.07 -4.61
C ALA A 18 24.37 6.33 -4.83
N VAL A 19 24.49 6.91 -6.04
CA VAL A 19 23.58 7.94 -6.54
C VAL A 19 22.68 7.37 -7.63
N VAL A 20 21.40 7.76 -7.63
CA VAL A 20 20.47 7.35 -8.67
C VAL A 20 20.42 8.40 -9.77
N ASN A 21 20.63 7.97 -11.00
CA ASN A 21 20.46 8.77 -12.20
C ASN A 21 19.05 8.57 -12.76
N ALA A 22 18.31 9.65 -12.97
CA ALA A 22 17.08 9.63 -13.77
C ALA A 22 17.44 9.48 -15.25
N ALA A 23 17.57 8.24 -15.69
CA ALA A 23 18.09 7.89 -17.00
C ALA A 23 16.98 7.79 -18.08
N ASN A 24 17.38 7.88 -19.34
CA ASN A 24 16.57 7.45 -20.48
C ASN A 24 16.82 5.97 -20.79
N SER A 25 15.92 5.36 -21.58
CA SER A 25 15.97 3.93 -21.90
C SER A 25 17.20 3.50 -22.71
N SER A 26 17.83 4.41 -23.46
CA SER A 26 19.06 4.17 -24.19
C SER A 26 20.32 4.41 -23.36
N LEU A 27 20.18 4.86 -22.10
CA LEU A 27 21.28 5.19 -21.16
C LEU A 27 22.26 6.25 -21.68
N GLN A 28 21.81 7.07 -22.61
CA GLN A 28 22.61 8.14 -23.17
C GLN A 28 22.62 9.36 -22.23
N ARG A 29 23.73 10.09 -22.23
CA ARG A 29 23.83 11.35 -21.52
C ARG A 29 22.68 12.28 -21.92
N GLY A 30 21.95 12.77 -20.92
CA GLY A 30 20.85 13.73 -21.06
C GLY A 30 21.18 15.05 -20.36
N ASP A 31 20.15 15.87 -20.21
CA ASP A 31 20.21 17.15 -19.49
C ASP A 31 19.89 16.97 -17.98
N GLY A 32 19.91 18.07 -17.22
CA GLY A 32 19.54 18.12 -15.81
C GLY A 32 20.42 17.23 -14.93
N VAL A 33 19.81 16.45 -14.05
CA VAL A 33 20.52 15.57 -13.12
C VAL A 33 21.39 14.54 -13.85
N CYS A 34 20.90 14.00 -14.97
CA CYS A 34 21.65 13.05 -15.79
C CYS A 34 22.93 13.68 -16.34
N GLY A 35 22.82 14.86 -16.95
CA GLY A 35 23.98 15.59 -17.48
C GLY A 35 25.00 15.94 -16.38
N THR A 36 24.54 16.32 -15.21
CA THR A 36 25.42 16.63 -14.06
C THR A 36 26.18 15.38 -13.59
N ILE A 37 25.50 14.25 -13.43
CA ILE A 37 26.11 12.99 -13.00
C ILE A 37 27.17 12.55 -14.03
N PHE A 38 26.86 12.55 -15.33
CA PHE A 38 27.80 12.20 -16.38
C PHE A 38 29.03 13.13 -16.39
N THR A 39 28.80 14.42 -16.24
CA THR A 39 29.88 15.41 -16.26
C THR A 39 30.84 15.22 -15.09
N GLU A 40 30.32 15.02 -13.88
CA GLU A 40 31.16 14.86 -12.68
C GLU A 40 31.78 13.46 -12.56
N ALA A 41 31.10 12.43 -13.10
CA ALA A 41 31.66 11.07 -13.16
C ALA A 41 32.78 10.90 -14.20
N GLY A 42 32.79 11.73 -15.22
CA GLY A 42 33.62 11.56 -16.43
C GLY A 42 32.79 11.01 -17.58
N VAL A 43 32.51 11.91 -18.55
CA VAL A 43 31.52 11.63 -19.62
C VAL A 43 31.87 10.38 -20.42
N ASP A 44 33.12 10.24 -20.84
CA ASP A 44 33.52 9.15 -21.75
C ASP A 44 33.50 7.79 -21.04
N GLU A 45 33.99 7.73 -19.79
CA GLU A 45 33.99 6.52 -18.98
C GLU A 45 32.58 6.07 -18.65
N MET A 46 31.74 7.00 -18.23
CA MET A 46 30.35 6.72 -17.90
C MET A 46 29.55 6.28 -19.13
N GLN A 47 29.69 7.01 -20.26
CA GLN A 47 28.99 6.65 -21.49
C GLN A 47 29.39 5.28 -22.00
N LYS A 48 30.69 4.99 -22.00
CA LYS A 48 31.20 3.67 -22.39
C LYS A 48 30.64 2.53 -21.54
N ALA A 49 30.49 2.74 -20.24
CA ALA A 49 29.89 1.75 -19.35
C ALA A 49 28.39 1.56 -19.65
N CYS A 50 27.68 2.65 -19.90
CA CYS A 50 26.26 2.62 -20.31
C CYS A 50 26.06 1.93 -21.67
N ASP A 51 26.93 2.21 -22.65
CA ASP A 51 26.87 1.57 -23.97
C ASP A 51 27.13 0.06 -23.88
N ALA A 52 28.01 -0.38 -22.98
CA ALA A 52 28.27 -1.80 -22.75
C ALA A 52 27.03 -2.54 -22.16
N ILE A 53 26.18 -1.83 -21.39
CA ILE A 53 24.90 -2.37 -20.88
C ILE A 53 23.86 -2.43 -22.01
N GLY A 54 23.85 -1.46 -22.93
CA GLY A 54 23.04 -1.45 -24.14
C GLY A 54 21.62 -0.91 -23.97
N GLY A 55 21.19 -0.55 -22.76
CA GLY A 55 19.88 0.04 -22.47
C GLY A 55 19.18 -0.52 -21.26
N CYS A 56 18.06 0.13 -20.88
CA CYS A 56 17.23 -0.27 -19.75
C CYS A 56 15.74 0.04 -20.05
N LYS A 57 14.85 -0.90 -19.73
CA LYS A 57 13.39 -0.70 -19.94
C LYS A 57 12.84 0.26 -18.90
N THR A 58 11.81 1.02 -19.27
CA THR A 58 11.01 1.83 -18.32
C THR A 58 10.50 0.96 -17.16
N GLY A 59 10.56 1.49 -15.95
CA GLY A 59 10.21 0.79 -14.72
C GLY A 59 11.36 -0.06 -14.12
N ASN A 60 12.52 -0.08 -14.75
CA ASN A 60 13.70 -0.82 -14.30
C ASN A 60 14.91 0.09 -14.06
N ALA A 61 15.97 -0.52 -13.53
CA ALA A 61 17.24 0.14 -13.30
C ALA A 61 18.41 -0.77 -13.67
N VAL A 62 19.57 -0.17 -13.93
CA VAL A 62 20.87 -0.83 -14.11
C VAL A 62 21.96 -0.06 -13.37
N VAL A 63 23.13 -0.67 -13.14
CA VAL A 63 24.17 -0.08 -12.30
C VAL A 63 25.50 -0.03 -13.04
N THR A 64 26.22 1.09 -12.86
CA THR A 64 27.63 1.27 -13.26
C THR A 64 28.47 1.65 -12.05
N ASP A 65 29.79 1.67 -12.21
CA ASP A 65 30.68 2.31 -11.26
C ASP A 65 30.44 3.83 -11.22
N GLY A 66 30.83 4.47 -10.12
CA GLY A 66 30.66 5.92 -9.93
C GLY A 66 31.83 6.75 -10.56
N PHE A 67 32.88 6.09 -11.00
CA PHE A 67 34.10 6.69 -11.59
C PHE A 67 34.68 7.81 -10.71
N ARG A 68 34.62 9.08 -11.16
CA ARG A 68 35.14 10.24 -10.43
C ARG A 68 34.21 10.80 -9.34
N LEU A 69 33.01 10.24 -9.19
CA LEU A 69 32.12 10.61 -8.12
C LEU A 69 32.60 10.10 -6.76
N GLN A 70 32.12 10.71 -5.68
CA GLN A 70 32.37 10.18 -4.34
C GLN A 70 31.58 8.86 -4.11
N ALA A 71 30.41 8.75 -4.74
CA ALA A 71 29.60 7.54 -4.72
C ALA A 71 30.31 6.41 -5.51
N LYS A 72 30.32 5.21 -4.94
CA LYS A 72 30.92 4.03 -5.59
C LYS A 72 30.17 3.61 -6.83
N TYR A 73 28.84 3.82 -6.82
CA TYR A 73 27.94 3.35 -7.88
C TYR A 73 27.03 4.46 -8.39
N VAL A 74 26.68 4.37 -9.67
CA VAL A 74 25.56 5.09 -10.26
C VAL A 74 24.50 4.08 -10.67
N ILE A 75 23.29 4.22 -10.14
CA ILE A 75 22.14 3.40 -10.50
C ILE A 75 21.29 4.18 -11.49
N HIS A 76 21.27 3.75 -12.74
CA HIS A 76 20.52 4.38 -13.82
C HIS A 76 19.09 3.85 -13.81
N ALA A 77 18.17 4.60 -13.26
CA ALA A 77 16.76 4.25 -13.10
C ALA A 77 15.92 4.94 -14.19
N VAL A 78 15.18 4.15 -14.96
CA VAL A 78 14.40 4.64 -16.11
C VAL A 78 12.94 4.77 -15.72
N GLY A 79 12.52 5.97 -15.33
CA GLY A 79 11.13 6.29 -15.04
C GLY A 79 10.32 6.55 -16.32
N PRO A 80 8.98 6.56 -16.23
CA PRO A 80 8.08 6.81 -17.35
C PRO A 80 8.02 8.28 -17.76
N PHE A 81 7.68 8.53 -19.04
CA PHE A 81 7.13 9.80 -19.47
C PHE A 81 5.69 9.92 -18.97
N TRP A 82 5.28 11.11 -18.53
CA TRP A 82 3.90 11.36 -18.17
C TRP A 82 3.02 11.51 -19.40
N CYS A 83 2.02 10.66 -19.52
CA CYS A 83 1.03 10.66 -20.58
C CYS A 83 -0.42 10.71 -20.03
N GLY A 84 -0.60 11.25 -18.82
CA GLY A 84 -1.93 11.42 -18.23
C GLY A 84 -2.27 10.42 -17.11
N GLY A 85 -1.36 9.50 -16.74
CA GLY A 85 -1.52 8.60 -15.61
C GLY A 85 -2.33 7.33 -15.86
N ASN A 86 -2.75 7.10 -17.11
CA ASN A 86 -3.63 5.96 -17.46
C ASN A 86 -2.93 4.87 -18.29
N ASN A 87 -1.61 4.97 -18.50
CA ASN A 87 -0.84 4.01 -19.31
C ASN A 87 0.17 3.22 -18.46
N GLY A 88 -0.12 3.03 -17.15
CA GLY A 88 0.74 2.31 -16.23
C GLY A 88 1.92 3.12 -15.71
N GLU A 89 1.91 4.46 -15.86
CA GLU A 89 3.02 5.32 -15.39
C GLU A 89 3.21 5.24 -13.87
N PRO A 90 2.14 5.19 -13.03
CA PRO A 90 2.33 5.06 -11.59
C PRO A 90 3.05 3.78 -11.20
N GLU A 91 2.68 2.64 -11.77
CA GLU A 91 3.28 1.33 -11.54
C GLU A 91 4.73 1.28 -12.05
N GLN A 92 5.00 1.89 -13.21
CA GLN A 92 6.33 1.97 -13.78
C GLN A 92 7.26 2.83 -12.91
N LEU A 93 6.77 3.98 -12.41
CA LEU A 93 7.56 4.84 -11.53
C LEU A 93 7.84 4.15 -10.19
N TYR A 94 6.84 3.50 -9.60
CA TYR A 94 7.01 2.70 -8.39
C TYR A 94 8.06 1.59 -8.59
N SER A 95 7.92 0.79 -9.67
CA SER A 95 8.84 -0.29 -10.00
C SER A 95 10.27 0.20 -10.20
N CYS A 96 10.45 1.38 -10.80
CA CYS A 96 11.73 2.02 -11.01
C CYS A 96 12.48 2.30 -9.69
N TYR A 97 11.81 2.80 -8.67
CA TYR A 97 12.39 2.98 -7.33
C TYR A 97 12.72 1.65 -6.66
N GLN A 98 11.83 0.66 -6.76
CA GLN A 98 12.07 -0.68 -6.21
C GLN A 98 13.29 -1.36 -6.85
N ALA A 99 13.40 -1.28 -8.18
CA ALA A 99 14.54 -1.84 -8.91
C ALA A 99 15.87 -1.17 -8.50
N ALA A 100 15.85 0.16 -8.33
CA ALA A 100 17.03 0.88 -7.88
C ALA A 100 17.47 0.48 -6.46
N LEU A 101 16.53 0.32 -5.53
CA LEU A 101 16.81 -0.09 -4.15
C LEU A 101 17.31 -1.54 -4.08
N ASN A 102 16.74 -2.44 -4.87
CA ASN A 102 17.20 -3.82 -4.96
C ASN A 102 18.66 -3.90 -5.45
N LEU A 103 18.99 -3.17 -6.52
CA LEU A 103 20.37 -3.10 -7.02
C LEU A 103 21.33 -2.49 -5.99
N ALA A 104 20.91 -1.45 -5.27
CA ALA A 104 21.71 -0.88 -4.20
C ALA A 104 21.98 -1.92 -3.10
N ALA A 105 20.99 -2.68 -2.69
CA ALA A 105 21.13 -3.74 -1.69
C ALA A 105 22.03 -4.88 -2.19
N GLU A 106 21.88 -5.32 -3.44
CA GLU A 106 22.76 -6.32 -4.08
C GLU A 106 24.22 -5.87 -4.12
N LYS A 107 24.46 -4.57 -4.30
CA LYS A 107 25.80 -3.97 -4.24
C LYS A 107 26.32 -3.72 -2.82
N GLY A 108 25.51 -4.03 -1.80
CA GLY A 108 25.88 -3.83 -0.40
C GLY A 108 25.83 -2.38 0.07
N CYS A 109 25.16 -1.48 -0.67
CA CYS A 109 25.06 -0.07 -0.32
C CYS A 109 24.25 0.13 0.97
N ARG A 110 24.70 1.04 1.82
CA ARG A 110 24.03 1.45 3.05
C ARG A 110 23.48 2.87 2.98
N SER A 111 23.81 3.59 1.92
CA SER A 111 23.34 4.95 1.69
C SER A 111 23.10 5.17 0.19
N VAL A 112 21.94 5.73 -0.15
CA VAL A 112 21.54 5.98 -1.54
C VAL A 112 20.91 7.36 -1.67
N ALA A 113 21.33 8.11 -2.68
CA ALA A 113 20.70 9.38 -3.03
C ALA A 113 19.83 9.23 -4.27
N PHE A 114 18.62 9.75 -4.20
CA PHE A 114 17.64 9.79 -5.28
C PHE A 114 17.36 11.22 -5.75
N PRO A 115 17.20 11.46 -7.06
CA PRO A 115 16.44 12.61 -7.54
C PRO A 115 14.94 12.29 -7.46
N LEU A 116 14.08 13.28 -7.67
CA LEU A 116 12.67 13.00 -7.94
C LEU A 116 12.53 12.53 -9.39
N ILE A 117 12.46 11.20 -9.59
CA ILE A 117 12.47 10.57 -10.91
C ILE A 117 11.24 11.00 -11.72
N SER A 118 11.40 11.19 -13.02
CA SER A 118 10.38 11.60 -14.02
C SER A 118 9.79 13.01 -13.82
N SER A 119 10.04 13.71 -12.73
CA SER A 119 9.42 15.01 -12.42
C SER A 119 9.96 16.19 -13.23
N GLY A 120 11.09 16.03 -13.89
CA GLY A 120 11.68 17.06 -14.74
C GLY A 120 11.18 16.97 -16.18
N ARG A 121 12.08 16.67 -17.13
CA ARG A 121 11.79 16.60 -18.57
C ARG A 121 10.67 15.62 -18.95
N TYR A 122 10.45 14.59 -18.13
CA TYR A 122 9.40 13.61 -18.37
C TYR A 122 8.01 14.06 -17.90
N GLY A 123 7.90 15.24 -17.29
CA GLY A 123 6.67 15.94 -17.00
C GLY A 123 5.75 15.28 -15.97
N TYR A 124 6.23 14.34 -15.19
CA TYR A 124 5.42 13.73 -14.14
C TYR A 124 5.01 14.80 -13.12
N PRO A 125 3.70 14.94 -12.76
CA PRO A 125 3.26 15.93 -11.80
C PRO A 125 3.97 15.77 -10.46
N LEU A 126 4.43 16.88 -9.88
CA LEU A 126 5.32 16.88 -8.72
C LEU A 126 4.72 16.19 -7.50
N LYS A 127 3.44 16.42 -7.25
CA LYS A 127 2.75 15.85 -6.07
C LYS A 127 2.66 14.34 -6.18
N GLU A 128 2.17 13.84 -7.30
CA GLU A 128 2.02 12.41 -7.58
C GLU A 128 3.38 11.70 -7.65
N ALA A 129 4.39 12.38 -8.20
CA ALA A 129 5.76 11.85 -8.21
C ALA A 129 6.31 11.68 -6.79
N TRP A 130 6.08 12.65 -5.89
CA TRP A 130 6.47 12.55 -4.48
C TRP A 130 5.71 11.45 -3.74
N GLU A 131 4.40 11.34 -3.93
CA GLU A 131 3.57 10.30 -3.31
C GLU A 131 4.09 8.89 -3.67
N ILE A 132 4.39 8.66 -4.95
CA ILE A 132 4.94 7.38 -5.41
C ILE A 132 6.36 7.17 -4.88
N ALA A 133 7.23 8.18 -4.94
CA ALA A 133 8.60 8.08 -4.47
C ALA A 133 8.68 7.69 -2.99
N ILE A 134 7.95 8.42 -2.13
CA ILE A 134 7.93 8.17 -0.69
C ILE A 134 7.33 6.80 -0.39
N ARG A 135 6.18 6.47 -0.99
CA ARG A 135 5.56 5.14 -0.84
C ARG A 135 6.54 4.03 -1.24
N SER A 136 7.17 4.15 -2.41
CA SER A 136 8.10 3.11 -2.90
C SER A 136 9.25 2.84 -1.94
N VAL A 137 9.90 3.89 -1.43
CA VAL A 137 11.03 3.72 -0.51
C VAL A 137 10.60 3.22 0.85
N THR A 138 9.45 3.65 1.35
CA THR A 138 8.89 3.19 2.63
C THR A 138 8.49 1.71 2.56
N ASP A 139 7.80 1.30 1.51
CA ASP A 139 7.42 -0.11 1.29
C ASP A 139 8.65 -1.00 1.21
N TRP A 140 9.70 -0.56 0.48
CA TRP A 140 10.93 -1.31 0.39
C TRP A 140 11.63 -1.46 1.75
N LEU A 141 11.77 -0.38 2.51
CA LEU A 141 12.38 -0.40 3.85
C LEU A 141 11.58 -1.27 4.82
N THR A 142 10.26 -1.26 4.71
CA THR A 142 9.36 -2.09 5.52
C THR A 142 9.53 -3.57 5.19
N ALA A 143 9.64 -3.92 3.91
CA ALA A 143 9.88 -5.29 3.46
C ALA A 143 11.30 -5.81 3.83
N HIS A 144 12.27 -4.89 3.98
CA HIS A 144 13.68 -5.23 4.23
C HIS A 144 14.17 -4.73 5.60
N ARG A 145 13.39 -4.89 6.66
CA ARG A 145 13.68 -4.36 8.02
C ARG A 145 15.05 -4.77 8.59
N SER A 146 15.60 -5.91 8.19
CA SER A 146 16.94 -6.36 8.59
C SER A 146 18.07 -5.66 7.82
N TYR A 147 17.78 -4.98 6.72
CA TYR A 147 18.74 -4.27 5.89
C TYR A 147 18.67 -2.77 6.16
N GLN A 148 19.65 -2.24 6.88
CA GLN A 148 19.68 -0.80 7.16
C GLN A 148 20.24 -0.03 5.97
N MET A 149 19.45 0.98 5.50
CA MET A 149 19.83 1.83 4.37
C MET A 149 19.34 3.27 4.61
N ASP A 150 20.23 4.22 4.51
CA ASP A 150 19.92 5.64 4.59
C ASP A 150 19.63 6.21 3.19
N LEU A 151 18.45 6.81 3.04
CA LEU A 151 17.97 7.34 1.78
C LEU A 151 17.91 8.87 1.81
N VAL A 152 18.38 9.52 0.76
CA VAL A 152 18.36 10.96 0.63
C VAL A 152 17.72 11.34 -0.70
N PHE A 153 16.62 12.08 -0.66
CA PHE A 153 16.12 12.76 -1.86
C PHE A 153 16.83 14.09 -2.04
N ALA A 154 17.59 14.22 -3.11
CA ALA A 154 18.36 15.41 -3.47
C ALA A 154 17.60 16.22 -4.52
N VAL A 155 17.21 17.43 -4.20
CA VAL A 155 16.48 18.35 -5.07
C VAL A 155 17.19 19.71 -5.13
N LEU A 156 16.88 20.52 -6.14
CA LEU A 156 17.52 21.84 -6.32
C LEU A 156 16.57 23.03 -6.13
N SER A 157 15.26 22.77 -6.17
CA SER A 157 14.21 23.80 -6.03
C SER A 157 13.60 23.78 -4.64
N ASP A 158 13.34 24.98 -4.07
CA ASP A 158 12.62 25.13 -2.79
C ASP A 158 11.17 24.65 -2.90
N GLU A 159 10.53 24.85 -4.05
CA GLU A 159 9.18 24.36 -4.31
C GLU A 159 9.12 22.83 -4.23
N VAL A 160 10.03 22.16 -4.95
CA VAL A 160 10.10 20.69 -4.96
C VAL A 160 10.44 20.15 -3.57
N LEU A 161 11.36 20.80 -2.84
CA LEU A 161 11.69 20.44 -1.46
C LEU A 161 10.50 20.59 -0.52
N SER A 162 9.82 21.74 -0.56
CA SER A 162 8.69 22.02 0.32
C SER A 162 7.52 21.06 0.08
N LEU A 163 7.23 20.76 -1.18
CA LEU A 163 6.21 19.79 -1.54
C LEU A 163 6.57 18.37 -1.07
N GLY A 164 7.83 17.96 -1.27
CA GLY A 164 8.33 16.69 -0.76
C GLY A 164 8.27 16.57 0.76
N GLN A 165 8.63 17.65 1.47
CA GLN A 165 8.53 17.71 2.93
C GLN A 165 7.09 17.63 3.41
N ALA A 166 6.16 18.32 2.74
CA ALA A 166 4.74 18.23 3.04
C ALA A 166 4.20 16.80 2.81
N THR A 167 4.58 16.15 1.70
CA THR A 167 4.18 14.79 1.38
C THR A 167 4.79 13.79 2.37
N MET A 168 6.06 13.95 2.74
CA MET A 168 6.73 13.09 3.71
C MET A 168 6.15 13.26 5.12
N ASN A 169 5.80 14.50 5.50
CA ASN A 169 5.13 14.75 6.78
C ASN A 169 3.71 14.16 6.78
N ALA A 170 2.99 14.23 5.67
CA ALA A 170 1.69 13.59 5.53
C ALA A 170 1.82 12.05 5.61
N ALA A 171 2.80 11.47 4.93
CA ALA A 171 3.12 10.04 5.01
C ALA A 171 3.60 9.66 6.42
N GLY A 172 4.49 10.45 7.02
CA GLY A 172 4.96 10.25 8.40
C GLY A 172 3.88 10.48 9.46
N GLN A 173 2.92 11.38 9.20
CA GLN A 173 1.71 11.49 10.04
C GLN A 173 0.79 10.29 9.86
N THR A 174 0.76 9.69 8.68
CA THR A 174 0.07 8.43 8.42
C THR A 174 0.80 7.28 9.12
N GLU A 175 2.13 7.25 9.13
CA GLU A 175 2.92 6.25 9.87
C GLU A 175 2.94 6.49 11.39
N MET A 176 2.95 7.75 11.85
CA MET A 176 2.89 8.08 13.29
C MET A 176 1.49 7.91 13.88
N SER A 177 0.43 7.90 13.05
CA SER A 177 -0.94 7.61 13.51
C SER A 177 -1.34 6.13 13.36
N SER A 178 -0.58 5.30 12.63
CA SER A 178 -0.98 3.93 12.29
C SER A 178 -0.35 2.83 13.14
N ASP A 179 0.69 3.11 13.92
CA ASP A 179 1.25 2.07 14.80
C ASP A 179 0.75 2.16 16.27
N GLY A 180 -0.06 3.20 16.60
CA GLY A 180 -0.60 3.39 17.94
C GLY A 180 -2.03 2.89 18.13
N ASP A 181 -2.99 3.29 17.28
CA ASP A 181 -4.41 3.19 17.63
C ASP A 181 -5.31 2.49 16.60
N PHE A 182 -4.92 2.34 15.32
CA PHE A 182 -5.80 1.80 14.28
C PHE A 182 -5.18 0.66 13.47
N VAL A 183 -6.04 -0.27 13.03
CA VAL A 183 -5.77 -1.29 12.01
C VAL A 183 -6.79 -1.09 10.91
N PHE A 184 -6.37 -0.49 9.80
CA PHE A 184 -7.22 -0.33 8.63
C PHE A 184 -7.21 -1.59 7.79
N PHE A 185 -8.37 -1.95 7.25
CA PHE A 185 -8.54 -3.06 6.31
C PHE A 185 -9.66 -2.73 5.32
N TRP A 186 -9.67 -3.40 4.18
CA TRP A 186 -10.74 -3.24 3.18
C TRP A 186 -10.98 -4.54 2.42
N LEU A 187 -10.27 -4.76 1.29
CA LEU A 187 -10.45 -5.92 0.43
C LEU A 187 -9.67 -7.14 0.97
N GLU A 188 -10.10 -8.34 0.60
CA GLU A 188 -9.52 -9.60 1.05
C GLU A 188 -8.05 -9.81 0.62
N LYS A 189 -7.61 -9.16 -0.45
CA LYS A 189 -6.23 -9.21 -0.97
C LYS A 189 -5.34 -8.06 -0.50
N GLY A 190 -5.90 -7.10 0.24
CA GLY A 190 -5.17 -5.95 0.77
C GLY A 190 -4.43 -6.27 2.07
N GLU A 191 -3.71 -5.26 2.55
CA GLU A 191 -3.15 -5.28 3.90
C GLU A 191 -4.27 -5.52 4.92
N ASN A 192 -4.04 -6.39 5.90
CA ASN A 192 -5.05 -6.84 6.87
C ASN A 192 -6.32 -7.45 6.23
N GLY A 193 -6.24 -7.91 4.99
CA GLY A 193 -7.38 -8.48 4.25
C GLY A 193 -8.06 -9.65 4.95
N TYR A 194 -7.36 -10.35 5.84
CA TYR A 194 -7.93 -11.40 6.67
C TYR A 194 -9.06 -10.91 7.60
N LEU A 195 -9.17 -9.61 7.86
CA LEU A 195 -10.27 -9.01 8.61
C LEU A 195 -11.53 -8.82 7.75
N SER A 196 -11.41 -8.76 6.42
CA SER A 196 -12.54 -8.62 5.51
C SER A 196 -13.50 -9.81 5.60
N SER A 197 -14.81 -9.55 5.55
CA SER A 197 -15.83 -10.60 5.47
C SER A 197 -15.73 -11.42 4.18
N TRP A 198 -15.00 -10.94 3.17
CA TRP A 198 -14.76 -11.59 1.88
C TRP A 198 -13.53 -12.50 1.87
N TYR A 199 -12.75 -12.48 2.94
CA TYR A 199 -11.58 -13.34 3.06
C TYR A 199 -11.99 -14.82 3.15
N PRO A 200 -11.42 -15.73 2.34
CA PRO A 200 -11.74 -17.15 2.38
C PRO A 200 -11.27 -17.78 3.69
N ALA A 201 -12.19 -18.11 4.53
CA ALA A 201 -11.97 -18.68 5.85
C ALA A 201 -13.12 -19.62 6.23
N PRO A 202 -13.05 -20.89 5.86
CA PRO A 202 -14.13 -21.84 6.12
C PRO A 202 -14.39 -22.05 7.62
N PHE A 203 -15.67 -22.10 7.98
CA PHE A 203 -16.14 -22.44 9.33
C PHE A 203 -17.51 -23.13 9.30
N VAL A 204 -17.88 -23.76 10.40
CA VAL A 204 -19.17 -24.42 10.56
C VAL A 204 -20.02 -23.67 11.59
N SER A 205 -21.26 -23.40 11.25
CA SER A 205 -22.25 -22.84 12.17
C SER A 205 -23.57 -23.60 12.02
N GLU A 206 -24.14 -24.06 13.14
CA GLU A 206 -25.40 -24.83 13.16
C GLU A 206 -25.37 -26.06 12.23
N GLY A 207 -24.19 -26.71 12.12
CA GLY A 207 -23.99 -27.88 11.25
C GLY A 207 -23.83 -27.57 9.75
N ILE A 208 -23.89 -26.31 9.36
CA ILE A 208 -23.75 -25.84 7.98
C ILE A 208 -22.35 -25.25 7.79
N ARG A 209 -21.69 -25.65 6.70
CA ARG A 209 -20.36 -25.11 6.33
C ARG A 209 -20.50 -23.86 5.48
N TYR A 210 -19.80 -22.81 5.87
CA TYR A 210 -19.65 -21.56 5.13
C TYR A 210 -18.18 -21.36 4.76
N HIS A 211 -17.92 -20.74 3.62
CA HIS A 211 -16.56 -20.48 3.13
C HIS A 211 -16.08 -19.05 3.39
N PHE A 212 -17.05 -18.14 3.64
CA PHE A 212 -16.80 -16.72 3.87
C PHE A 212 -17.76 -16.21 4.96
N ALA A 213 -17.32 -15.24 5.75
CA ALA A 213 -18.20 -14.56 6.70
C ALA A 213 -19.36 -13.86 5.99
N GLU A 214 -19.10 -13.23 4.83
CA GLU A 214 -20.16 -12.59 4.02
C GLU A 214 -21.19 -13.58 3.48
N GLN A 215 -20.78 -14.80 3.13
CA GLN A 215 -21.72 -15.86 2.75
C GLN A 215 -22.72 -16.15 3.86
N TYR A 216 -22.24 -16.29 5.10
CA TYR A 216 -23.10 -16.50 6.27
C TYR A 216 -24.06 -15.31 6.46
N ILE A 217 -23.55 -14.08 6.43
CA ILE A 217 -24.35 -12.86 6.63
C ILE A 217 -25.47 -12.79 5.59
N THR A 218 -25.14 -12.98 4.32
CA THR A 218 -26.11 -12.97 3.20
C THR A 218 -27.13 -14.11 3.30
N ALA A 219 -26.68 -15.32 3.63
CA ALA A 219 -27.55 -16.47 3.81
C ALA A 219 -28.55 -16.26 4.98
N LYS A 220 -28.08 -15.75 6.12
CA LYS A 220 -28.96 -15.45 7.27
C LYS A 220 -29.92 -14.31 6.96
N LYS A 221 -29.50 -13.29 6.19
CA LYS A 221 -30.40 -12.24 5.70
C LYS A 221 -31.49 -12.81 4.82
N ALA A 222 -31.18 -13.68 3.87
CA ALA A 222 -32.16 -14.32 3.00
C ALA A 222 -33.16 -15.18 3.81
N LEU A 223 -32.69 -15.95 4.77
CA LEU A 223 -33.57 -16.75 5.66
C LEU A 223 -34.49 -15.89 6.55
N LEU A 224 -33.96 -14.76 7.08
CA LEU A 224 -34.71 -13.82 7.89
C LEU A 224 -35.93 -13.28 7.16
N PHE A 225 -35.81 -13.04 5.86
CA PHE A 225 -36.91 -12.53 5.02
C PHE A 225 -37.61 -13.63 4.19
N HIS A 226 -37.39 -14.90 4.52
CA HIS A 226 -38.03 -16.06 3.86
C HIS A 226 -37.73 -16.14 2.35
N ASP A 227 -36.59 -15.61 1.90
CA ASP A 227 -36.11 -15.71 0.52
C ASP A 227 -35.24 -16.95 0.33
N TYR A 228 -35.89 -18.12 0.25
CA TYR A 228 -35.16 -19.40 0.11
C TYR A 228 -34.42 -19.54 -1.22
N GLU A 229 -34.85 -18.87 -2.27
CA GLU A 229 -34.15 -18.86 -3.56
C GLU A 229 -32.82 -18.14 -3.42
N MET A 230 -32.82 -16.94 -2.82
CA MET A 230 -31.61 -16.18 -2.57
C MET A 230 -30.68 -16.90 -1.59
N TYR A 231 -31.23 -17.61 -0.59
CA TYR A 231 -30.45 -18.48 0.28
C TYR A 231 -29.72 -19.57 -0.51
N CYS A 232 -30.44 -20.30 -1.39
CA CYS A 232 -29.83 -21.34 -2.22
C CYS A 232 -28.74 -20.79 -3.16
N LEU A 233 -28.98 -19.65 -3.80
CA LEU A 233 -27.98 -18.98 -4.63
C LEU A 233 -26.71 -18.63 -3.82
N THR A 234 -26.89 -18.06 -2.63
CA THR A 234 -25.80 -17.70 -1.73
C THR A 234 -24.97 -18.92 -1.31
N MET A 235 -25.63 -20.03 -0.98
CA MET A 235 -24.94 -21.23 -0.52
C MET A 235 -24.15 -21.95 -1.62
N ASN A 236 -24.51 -21.77 -2.89
CA ASN A 236 -23.83 -22.35 -4.03
C ASN A 236 -22.78 -21.42 -4.67
N GLU A 237 -22.64 -20.18 -4.20
CA GLU A 237 -21.71 -19.23 -4.76
C GLU A 237 -20.30 -19.32 -4.12
N THR A 238 -19.27 -19.12 -4.94
CA THR A 238 -17.86 -19.17 -4.52
C THR A 238 -17.13 -17.84 -4.70
N GLU A 239 -17.75 -16.86 -5.40
CA GLU A 239 -17.17 -15.54 -5.62
C GLU A 239 -17.67 -14.53 -4.56
N PRO A 240 -16.81 -14.05 -3.65
CA PRO A 240 -17.25 -13.21 -2.52
C PRO A 240 -17.93 -11.90 -2.97
N GLY A 241 -17.51 -11.32 -4.09
CA GLY A 241 -18.13 -10.08 -4.62
C GLY A 241 -19.60 -10.20 -4.97
N LYS A 242 -20.11 -11.41 -5.28
CA LYS A 242 -21.52 -11.65 -5.59
C LYS A 242 -22.41 -11.63 -4.35
N PHE A 243 -21.88 -11.91 -3.16
CA PHE A 243 -22.69 -11.90 -1.94
C PHE A 243 -23.28 -10.51 -1.66
N LYS A 244 -22.55 -9.43 -1.95
CA LYS A 244 -23.07 -8.07 -1.83
C LYS A 244 -24.28 -7.84 -2.74
N LEU A 245 -24.19 -8.30 -3.98
CA LEU A 245 -25.30 -8.23 -4.93
C LEU A 245 -26.50 -9.05 -4.46
N PHE A 246 -26.28 -10.27 -4.00
CA PHE A 246 -27.34 -11.13 -3.47
C PHE A 246 -28.02 -10.50 -2.24
N GLY A 247 -27.22 -10.01 -1.30
CA GLY A 247 -27.72 -9.32 -0.11
C GLY A 247 -28.55 -8.07 -0.41
N SER A 248 -28.25 -7.36 -1.52
CA SER A 248 -29.03 -6.21 -1.97
C SER A 248 -30.36 -6.59 -2.65
N ASN A 249 -30.47 -7.82 -3.15
CA ASN A 249 -31.63 -8.30 -3.90
C ASN A 249 -32.52 -9.27 -3.11
N VAL A 250 -32.33 -9.40 -1.79
CA VAL A 250 -33.18 -10.21 -0.93
C VAL A 250 -34.63 -9.67 -0.96
N ARG A 251 -35.59 -10.54 -1.32
CA ARG A 251 -37.01 -10.20 -1.37
C ARG A 251 -37.58 -10.03 0.02
N ASN A 252 -38.72 -9.33 0.11
CA ASN A 252 -39.44 -9.03 1.36
C ASN A 252 -38.55 -8.33 2.40
N PHE A 253 -37.49 -7.63 1.95
CA PHE A 253 -36.59 -6.93 2.83
C PHE A 253 -37.28 -5.85 3.64
N ASN A 254 -37.02 -5.81 4.95
CA ASN A 254 -37.44 -4.77 5.86
C ASN A 254 -36.22 -4.23 6.58
N GLU A 255 -35.96 -2.93 6.42
CA GLU A 255 -34.75 -2.28 6.93
C GLU A 255 -34.71 -2.28 8.47
N GLU A 256 -35.79 -1.97 9.12
CA GLU A 256 -35.91 -1.92 10.59
C GLU A 256 -35.58 -3.28 11.22
N ILE A 257 -36.16 -4.36 10.66
CA ILE A 257 -35.87 -5.73 11.10
C ILE A 257 -34.40 -6.06 10.88
N TRP A 258 -33.86 -5.71 9.71
CA TRP A 258 -32.46 -5.99 9.40
C TRP A 258 -31.50 -5.23 10.33
N GLU A 259 -31.74 -3.95 10.57
CA GLU A 259 -30.96 -3.14 11.49
C GLU A 259 -30.92 -3.68 12.91
N SER A 260 -32.06 -4.24 13.37
CA SER A 260 -32.14 -4.80 14.72
C SER A 260 -31.33 -6.07 14.96
N CYS A 261 -30.91 -6.77 13.89
CA CYS A 261 -30.23 -8.07 14.02
C CYS A 261 -28.91 -8.19 13.19
N ARG A 262 -28.63 -7.26 12.27
CA ARG A 262 -27.45 -7.33 11.39
C ARG A 262 -26.12 -7.44 12.12
N GLU A 263 -25.98 -6.72 13.24
CA GLU A 263 -24.77 -6.75 14.06
C GLU A 263 -24.53 -8.13 14.68
N GLU A 264 -25.57 -8.74 15.24
CA GLU A 264 -25.46 -10.07 15.85
C GLU A 264 -25.19 -11.16 14.80
N ILE A 265 -25.81 -11.04 13.62
CA ILE A 265 -25.52 -11.96 12.49
C ILE A 265 -24.05 -11.85 12.07
N ALA A 266 -23.54 -10.64 11.89
CA ALA A 266 -22.15 -10.42 11.52
C ALA A 266 -21.18 -10.86 12.63
N TYR A 267 -21.56 -10.66 13.90
CA TYR A 267 -20.77 -11.14 15.04
C TYR A 267 -20.62 -12.66 15.02
N ARG A 268 -21.72 -13.41 14.85
CA ARG A 268 -21.66 -14.88 14.77
C ARG A 268 -20.84 -15.39 13.59
N ALA A 269 -20.96 -14.74 12.43
CA ALA A 269 -20.15 -15.05 11.25
C ALA A 269 -18.66 -14.93 11.55
N ASN A 270 -18.25 -13.81 12.15
CA ASN A 270 -16.86 -13.53 12.43
C ASN A 270 -16.35 -14.35 13.63
N LEU A 271 -17.17 -14.58 14.64
CA LEU A 271 -16.80 -15.51 15.73
C LEU A 271 -16.51 -16.92 15.18
N GLY A 272 -17.39 -17.45 14.31
CA GLY A 272 -17.16 -18.72 13.63
C GLY A 272 -15.85 -18.73 12.81
N LYS A 273 -15.65 -17.68 12.02
CA LYS A 273 -14.43 -17.50 11.20
C LYS A 273 -13.16 -17.54 12.03
N PHE A 274 -13.09 -16.76 13.09
CA PHE A 274 -11.86 -16.60 13.87
C PHE A 274 -11.65 -17.67 14.94
N SER A 275 -12.73 -18.20 15.54
CA SER A 275 -12.60 -19.27 16.54
C SER A 275 -12.19 -20.62 15.95
N GLN A 276 -12.50 -20.88 14.69
CA GLN A 276 -12.23 -22.15 14.01
C GLN A 276 -11.00 -22.11 13.11
N ASN A 277 -10.29 -20.99 13.03
CA ASN A 277 -9.07 -20.81 12.25
C ASN A 277 -7.95 -20.25 13.12
N GLU A 278 -7.13 -21.09 13.69
CA GLU A 278 -6.11 -20.72 14.68
C GLU A 278 -5.15 -19.63 14.19
N THR A 279 -4.71 -19.70 12.92
CA THR A 279 -3.85 -18.66 12.33
C THR A 279 -4.55 -17.30 12.30
N LEU A 280 -5.82 -17.26 11.85
CA LEU A 280 -6.59 -16.02 11.80
C LEU A 280 -6.92 -15.50 13.19
N LYS A 281 -7.20 -16.41 14.16
CA LYS A 281 -7.38 -16.06 15.57
C LYS A 281 -6.13 -15.38 16.13
N ALA A 282 -4.96 -15.96 15.92
CA ALA A 282 -3.70 -15.39 16.36
C ALA A 282 -3.44 -14.00 15.73
N GLN A 283 -3.72 -13.85 14.44
CA GLN A 283 -3.61 -12.55 13.75
C GLN A 283 -4.60 -11.51 14.32
N LEU A 284 -5.86 -11.88 14.57
CA LEU A 284 -6.83 -10.97 15.19
C LEU A 284 -6.39 -10.55 16.59
N LEU A 285 -5.95 -11.49 17.41
CA LEU A 285 -5.45 -11.20 18.77
C LEU A 285 -4.17 -10.34 18.76
N SER A 286 -3.30 -10.50 17.77
CA SER A 286 -2.09 -9.67 17.62
C SER A 286 -2.38 -8.19 17.31
N THR A 287 -3.62 -7.86 16.93
CA THR A 287 -4.03 -6.45 16.79
C THR A 287 -4.13 -5.72 18.14
N GLY A 288 -4.05 -6.42 19.28
CA GLY A 288 -4.04 -5.83 20.63
C GLY A 288 -5.30 -5.00 20.89
N GLU A 289 -5.15 -3.81 21.44
CA GLU A 289 -6.26 -2.89 21.75
C GLU A 289 -6.57 -1.92 20.61
N ARG A 290 -5.87 -2.03 19.47
CA ARG A 290 -6.05 -1.11 18.35
C ARG A 290 -7.48 -1.14 17.79
N ILE A 291 -7.94 0.00 17.32
CA ILE A 291 -9.25 0.14 16.67
C ILE A 291 -9.19 -0.49 15.29
N LEU A 292 -10.07 -1.45 15.02
CA LEU A 292 -10.21 -2.06 13.70
C LEU A 292 -11.19 -1.23 12.87
N ALA A 293 -10.77 -0.80 11.68
CA ALA A 293 -11.56 0.11 10.85
C ALA A 293 -11.63 -0.38 9.39
N LEU A 294 -12.85 -0.66 8.91
CA LEU A 294 -13.08 -0.98 7.50
C LEU A 294 -13.01 0.31 6.68
N ALA A 295 -11.87 0.55 6.04
CA ALA A 295 -11.57 1.77 5.31
C ALA A 295 -12.10 1.68 3.86
N SER A 296 -13.42 1.62 3.71
CA SER A 296 -14.11 1.63 2.43
C SER A 296 -14.81 2.97 2.20
N PRO A 297 -14.50 3.70 1.10
CA PRO A 297 -15.20 4.94 0.76
C PRO A 297 -16.64 4.70 0.24
N TYR A 298 -16.98 3.45 -0.09
CA TYR A 298 -18.26 3.04 -0.66
C TYR A 298 -19.21 2.40 0.35
N ASP A 299 -18.83 2.35 1.64
CA ASP A 299 -19.62 1.69 2.66
C ASP A 299 -19.66 2.51 3.95
N SER A 300 -20.77 3.20 4.17
CA SER A 300 -21.00 4.03 5.35
C SER A 300 -21.62 3.27 6.52
N THR A 301 -22.09 2.05 6.31
CA THR A 301 -22.67 1.22 7.38
C THR A 301 -21.61 0.32 8.01
N TRP A 302 -21.01 -0.55 7.20
CA TRP A 302 -20.03 -1.51 7.70
C TRP A 302 -18.64 -0.89 7.86
N GLY A 303 -18.32 0.13 7.06
CA GLY A 303 -17.05 0.84 7.04
C GLY A 303 -17.13 2.25 7.60
N ILE A 304 -16.00 2.94 7.50
CA ILE A 304 -15.82 4.34 7.96
C ILE A 304 -16.24 5.37 6.90
N GLY A 305 -16.66 4.95 5.69
CA GLY A 305 -17.09 5.83 4.60
C GLY A 305 -15.96 6.64 3.99
N MET A 306 -14.70 6.25 4.18
CA MET A 306 -13.51 6.89 3.63
C MET A 306 -12.37 5.88 3.48
N GLU A 307 -11.36 6.24 2.70
CA GLU A 307 -10.16 5.43 2.53
C GLU A 307 -9.19 5.56 3.72
N ALA A 308 -8.34 4.57 3.91
CA ALA A 308 -7.31 4.61 4.96
C ALA A 308 -6.37 5.82 4.83
N ALA A 309 -6.09 6.24 3.59
CA ALA A 309 -5.24 7.38 3.26
C ALA A 309 -5.92 8.75 3.47
N ASP A 310 -7.23 8.80 3.72
CA ASP A 310 -7.92 10.06 4.00
C ASP A 310 -7.38 10.71 5.29
N PRO A 311 -7.11 12.03 5.31
CA PRO A 311 -6.59 12.71 6.50
C PRO A 311 -7.50 12.66 7.74
N GLY A 312 -8.76 12.24 7.57
CA GLY A 312 -9.72 12.04 8.64
C GLY A 312 -9.83 10.62 9.16
N SER A 313 -9.20 9.64 8.49
CA SER A 313 -9.38 8.20 8.81
C SER A 313 -8.94 7.82 10.22
N ALA A 314 -7.87 8.43 10.73
CA ALA A 314 -7.38 8.25 12.09
C ALA A 314 -8.16 9.06 13.16
N SER A 315 -9.31 9.62 12.82
CA SER A 315 -10.17 10.36 13.74
C SER A 315 -11.62 9.88 13.64
N PRO A 316 -12.10 9.04 14.56
CA PRO A 316 -13.47 8.50 14.51
C PRO A 316 -14.57 9.57 14.40
N ALA A 317 -14.32 10.77 14.96
CA ALA A 317 -15.24 11.90 14.87
C ALA A 317 -15.39 12.48 13.44
N LYS A 318 -14.46 12.14 12.53
CA LYS A 318 -14.49 12.56 11.11
C LYS A 318 -14.99 11.48 10.17
N TRP A 319 -15.25 10.29 10.67
CA TRP A 319 -15.75 9.19 9.85
C TRP A 319 -17.11 9.52 9.25
N ARG A 320 -17.33 9.09 8.03
CA ARG A 320 -18.57 9.27 7.28
C ARG A 320 -19.44 8.00 7.35
N GLY A 321 -19.05 7.05 8.17
CA GLY A 321 -19.71 5.77 8.35
C GLY A 321 -19.54 5.22 9.76
N ASP A 322 -20.37 4.20 10.08
CA ASP A 322 -20.56 3.68 11.43
C ASP A 322 -19.47 2.69 11.88
N ASN A 323 -18.66 2.19 10.94
CA ASN A 323 -17.65 1.16 11.18
C ASN A 323 -18.21 -0.09 11.91
N LEU A 324 -19.37 -0.54 11.51
CA LEU A 324 -20.05 -1.64 12.20
C LEU A 324 -19.23 -2.94 12.17
N LEU A 325 -18.57 -3.25 11.04
CA LEU A 325 -17.70 -4.44 10.95
C LEU A 325 -16.49 -4.33 11.88
N GLY A 326 -15.85 -3.17 11.96
CA GLY A 326 -14.75 -2.96 12.91
C GLY A 326 -15.18 -3.17 14.37
N LYS A 327 -16.36 -2.65 14.75
CA LYS A 327 -16.93 -2.87 16.09
C LYS A 327 -17.19 -4.35 16.37
N VAL A 328 -17.77 -5.05 15.40
CA VAL A 328 -18.02 -6.50 15.49
C VAL A 328 -16.71 -7.26 15.69
N LEU A 329 -15.69 -6.98 14.91
CA LEU A 329 -14.38 -7.64 15.00
C LEU A 329 -13.69 -7.38 16.35
N MET A 330 -13.78 -6.17 16.88
CA MET A 330 -13.26 -5.85 18.22
C MET A 330 -14.00 -6.61 19.32
N ARG A 331 -15.32 -6.79 19.20
CA ARG A 331 -16.11 -7.63 20.10
C ARG A 331 -15.67 -9.10 20.02
N VAL A 332 -15.47 -9.64 18.82
CA VAL A 332 -14.97 -11.01 18.60
C VAL A 332 -13.58 -11.17 19.20
N ARG A 333 -12.67 -10.22 18.97
CA ARG A 333 -11.32 -10.21 19.54
C ARG A 333 -11.34 -10.29 21.07
N LYS A 334 -12.19 -9.48 21.70
CA LYS A 334 -12.34 -9.47 23.15
C LYS A 334 -12.78 -10.84 23.68
N GLU A 335 -13.84 -11.44 23.11
CA GLU A 335 -14.32 -12.74 23.53
C GLU A 335 -13.25 -13.84 23.37
N LEU A 336 -12.55 -13.85 22.22
CA LEU A 336 -11.49 -14.83 21.95
C LEU A 336 -10.27 -14.66 22.83
N SER A 337 -10.03 -13.46 23.38
CA SER A 337 -8.96 -13.20 24.34
C SER A 337 -9.30 -13.67 25.76
N GLU A 338 -10.58 -13.65 26.11
CA GLU A 338 -11.10 -14.07 27.42
C GLU A 338 -11.36 -15.59 27.51
N ALA A 339 -11.56 -16.26 26.36
CA ALA A 339 -11.74 -17.71 26.25
C ALA A 339 -10.36 -18.41 26.34
N LYS A 340 -9.88 -18.62 27.60
CA LYS A 340 -8.68 -19.40 27.92
C LYS A 340 -9.04 -20.83 28.26
#